data_e1225b238688d56144958e482ecbc651
#
_entry.id   e1225b238688d56144958e482ecbc651
#
_cell.length_a   1.000
_cell.length_b   1.000
_cell.length_c   1.000
_cell.angle_alpha   90.00
_cell.angle_beta   90.00
_cell.angle_gamma   90.00
#
_symmetry.space_group_name_H-M   'P 1'
#
loop_
_entity.id
_entity.type
_entity.pdbx_description
1 polymer ?
#
loop_
_entity_poly.entity_id
_entity_poly.type
_entity_poly.pdbx_seq_one_letter_code
_entity_poly.pdbx_strand_id
1 'polypeptide(L)'
;MELAARQEKKLLSTKNMVIMAMFGALSGLLMYFQIPVPFAPSFYKLDFCDVPVLIGAFAMGPAAGAVIAAIKILISLVLRGTQTAGIGELSNWIQACSLAIPAALIYRHHKSKASAILGMAAGVAVMVLVGCFTNTYILLPTYARAFQMPMDALIGMGTALNPRINSLAAFVLLAVAPFNLLKGSLVSLVTALIYKRVSIVIKNRL
;
A
#
# COMPACT_ATOMS: atom_id res chain seq x y z
N MET A 1 3.82 27.80 -8.28
CA MET A 1 4.20 27.04 -9.48
C MET A 1 5.69 26.70 -9.50
N GLU A 2 6.62 27.61 -9.23
CA GLU A 2 8.08 27.34 -9.23
C GLU A 2 8.54 26.25 -8.25
N LEU A 3 7.99 26.19 -7.05
CA LEU A 3 8.36 25.15 -6.06
C LEU A 3 7.97 23.73 -6.51
N ALA A 4 6.83 23.59 -7.20
CA ALA A 4 6.41 22.30 -7.75
C ALA A 4 7.33 21.87 -8.91
N ALA A 5 7.63 22.79 -9.83
CA ALA A 5 8.55 22.53 -10.95
C ALA A 5 9.98 22.21 -10.49
N ARG A 6 10.45 22.84 -9.41
CA ARG A 6 11.76 22.55 -8.81
C ARG A 6 11.80 21.17 -8.14
N GLN A 7 10.67 20.72 -7.59
CA GLN A 7 10.54 19.36 -7.02
C GLN A 7 10.48 18.29 -8.10
N GLU A 8 9.75 18.53 -9.18
CA GLU A 8 9.72 17.60 -10.32
C GLU A 8 11.11 17.42 -10.95
N LYS A 9 11.84 18.52 -11.19
CA LYS A 9 13.23 18.44 -11.68
C LYS A 9 14.14 17.63 -10.74
N LYS A 10 13.95 17.74 -9.43
CA LYS A 10 14.74 16.98 -8.45
C LYS A 10 14.34 15.49 -8.45
N LEU A 11 13.07 15.16 -8.60
CA LEU A 11 12.58 13.77 -8.72
C LEU A 11 13.12 13.08 -9.98
N LEU A 12 13.18 13.79 -11.09
CA LEU A 12 13.63 13.28 -12.39
C LEU A 12 15.17 13.24 -12.55
N SER A 13 15.95 13.56 -11.51
CA SER A 13 17.39 13.34 -11.58
C SER A 13 17.70 11.85 -11.71
N THR A 14 18.67 11.50 -12.55
CA THR A 14 19.08 10.09 -12.79
C THR A 14 19.32 9.33 -11.50
N LYS A 15 19.95 9.97 -10.51
CA LYS A 15 20.20 9.43 -9.19
C LYS A 15 18.92 9.03 -8.45
N ASN A 16 17.93 9.93 -8.43
CA ASN A 16 16.66 9.66 -7.75
C ASN A 16 15.83 8.60 -8.49
N MET A 17 15.88 8.60 -9.83
CA MET A 17 15.23 7.56 -10.64
C MET A 17 15.81 6.18 -10.34
N VAL A 18 17.12 6.04 -10.23
CA VAL A 18 17.78 4.78 -9.87
C VAL A 18 17.37 4.33 -8.47
N ILE A 19 17.33 5.24 -7.50
CA ILE A 19 16.91 4.91 -6.13
C ILE A 19 15.44 4.45 -6.11
N MET A 20 14.55 5.16 -6.81
CA MET A 20 13.14 4.76 -6.91
C MET A 20 12.98 3.39 -7.58
N ALA A 21 13.75 3.12 -8.65
CA ALA A 21 13.75 1.82 -9.31
C ALA A 21 14.22 0.69 -8.39
N MET A 22 15.28 0.93 -7.59
CA MET A 22 15.77 -0.05 -6.60
C MET A 22 14.73 -0.33 -5.51
N PHE A 23 14.10 0.70 -4.94
CA PHE A 23 13.03 0.50 -3.97
C PHE A 23 11.81 -0.18 -4.59
N GLY A 24 11.45 0.17 -5.82
CA GLY A 24 10.37 -0.47 -6.56
C GLY A 24 10.66 -1.95 -6.83
N ALA A 25 11.89 -2.28 -7.24
CA ALA A 25 12.33 -3.65 -7.45
C ALA A 25 12.27 -4.48 -6.15
N LEU A 26 12.83 -3.96 -5.06
CA LEU A 26 12.77 -4.61 -3.76
C LEU A 26 11.31 -4.80 -3.29
N SER A 27 10.48 -3.79 -3.50
CA SER A 27 9.05 -3.82 -3.17
C SER A 27 8.31 -4.90 -3.98
N GLY A 28 8.58 -4.98 -5.28
CA GLY A 28 8.01 -6.00 -6.17
C GLY A 28 8.42 -7.42 -5.78
N LEU A 29 9.68 -7.61 -5.40
CA LEU A 29 10.17 -8.90 -4.88
C LEU A 29 9.50 -9.27 -3.55
N LEU A 30 9.37 -8.33 -2.62
CA LEU A 30 8.67 -8.57 -1.35
C LEU A 30 7.19 -8.91 -1.55
N MET A 31 6.56 -8.38 -2.58
CA MET A 31 5.18 -8.72 -2.94
C MET A 31 5.02 -10.18 -3.38
N TYR A 32 6.11 -10.89 -3.68
CA TYR A 32 6.08 -12.32 -3.97
C TYR A 32 5.81 -13.15 -2.72
N PHE A 33 6.30 -12.71 -1.56
CA PHE A 33 6.15 -13.40 -0.28
C PHE A 33 4.85 -12.96 0.41
N GLN A 34 3.76 -13.62 0.07
CA GLN A 34 2.43 -13.32 0.57
C GLN A 34 1.97 -14.38 1.57
N ILE A 35 1.43 -13.94 2.69
CA ILE A 35 0.92 -14.79 3.76
C ILE A 35 -0.61 -14.62 3.80
N PRO A 36 -1.40 -15.69 3.60
CA PRO A 36 -2.84 -15.61 3.75
C PRO A 36 -3.20 -15.32 5.21
N VAL A 37 -4.27 -14.56 5.42
CA VAL A 37 -4.77 -14.27 6.77
C VAL A 37 -6.01 -15.11 7.07
N PRO A 38 -6.13 -15.68 8.29
CA PRO A 38 -7.18 -16.65 8.60
C PRO A 38 -8.59 -16.03 8.76
N PHE A 39 -8.69 -14.72 8.95
CA PHE A 39 -9.97 -14.02 9.18
C PHE A 39 -10.51 -13.28 7.95
N ALA A 40 -9.82 -13.37 6.81
CA ALA A 40 -10.24 -12.74 5.57
C ALA A 40 -10.16 -13.73 4.40
N PRO A 41 -10.99 -13.57 3.35
CA PRO A 41 -10.94 -14.41 2.16
C PRO A 41 -9.55 -14.49 1.54
N SER A 42 -9.27 -15.59 0.83
CA SER A 42 -7.94 -15.96 0.33
C SER A 42 -7.28 -14.96 -0.63
N PHE A 43 -8.04 -14.04 -1.19
CA PHE A 43 -7.50 -12.95 -2.02
C PHE A 43 -6.92 -11.79 -1.19
N TYR A 44 -7.19 -11.72 0.13
CA TYR A 44 -6.51 -10.81 1.04
C TYR A 44 -5.26 -11.48 1.61
N LYS A 45 -4.11 -11.05 1.14
CA LYS A 45 -2.81 -11.60 1.54
C LYS A 45 -1.95 -10.51 2.15
N LEU A 46 -1.33 -10.83 3.25
CA LEU A 46 -0.38 -9.95 3.94
C LEU A 46 1.00 -10.07 3.28
N ASP A 47 1.63 -8.94 3.05
CA ASP A 47 3.01 -8.84 2.58
C ASP A 47 3.68 -7.58 3.15
N PHE A 48 4.98 -7.47 2.98
CA PHE A 48 5.77 -6.32 3.42
C PHE A 48 6.23 -5.43 2.26
N CYS A 49 5.60 -5.54 1.10
CA CYS A 49 5.99 -4.82 -0.11
C CYS A 49 5.87 -3.30 0.02
N ASP A 50 5.04 -2.80 0.94
CA ASP A 50 4.85 -1.36 1.17
C ASP A 50 5.92 -0.75 2.09
N VAL A 51 6.79 -1.55 2.72
CA VAL A 51 7.90 -1.04 3.56
C VAL A 51 8.90 -0.22 2.74
N PRO A 52 9.45 -0.71 1.60
CA PRO A 52 10.32 0.12 0.76
C PRO A 52 9.60 1.32 0.16
N VAL A 53 8.30 1.22 -0.16
CA VAL A 53 7.48 2.36 -0.63
C VAL A 53 7.45 3.46 0.42
N LEU A 54 7.16 3.11 1.67
CA LEU A 54 7.06 4.07 2.78
C LEU A 54 8.42 4.70 3.12
N ILE A 55 9.51 3.90 3.10
CA ILE A 55 10.88 4.40 3.28
C ILE A 55 11.23 5.39 2.16
N GLY A 56 10.95 5.06 0.91
CA GLY A 56 11.19 5.93 -0.24
C GLY A 56 10.37 7.21 -0.18
N ALA A 57 9.12 7.13 0.27
CA ALA A 57 8.24 8.29 0.48
C ALA A 57 8.78 9.23 1.57
N PHE A 58 9.31 8.70 2.67
CA PHE A 58 9.96 9.52 3.70
C PHE A 58 11.26 10.14 3.25
N ALA A 59 12.05 9.43 2.45
CA ALA A 59 13.36 9.90 1.99
C ALA A 59 13.26 10.94 0.86
N MET A 60 12.38 10.72 -0.11
CA MET A 60 12.31 11.49 -1.36
C MET A 60 10.99 12.28 -1.52
N GLY A 61 10.01 12.05 -0.65
CA GLY A 61 8.71 12.73 -0.65
C GLY A 61 7.57 11.87 -1.20
N PRO A 62 6.31 12.39 -1.07
CA PRO A 62 5.10 11.62 -1.37
C PRO A 62 5.00 11.17 -2.84
N ALA A 63 5.42 12.00 -3.79
CA ALA A 63 5.41 11.66 -5.20
C ALA A 63 6.35 10.49 -5.52
N ALA A 64 7.55 10.45 -4.90
CA ALA A 64 8.46 9.31 -5.03
C ALA A 64 7.83 8.01 -4.50
N GLY A 65 7.10 8.08 -3.39
CA GLY A 65 6.36 6.93 -2.86
C GLY A 65 5.35 6.38 -3.88
N ALA A 66 4.57 7.25 -4.52
CA ALA A 66 3.61 6.85 -5.55
C ALA A 66 4.28 6.20 -6.78
N VAL A 67 5.43 6.74 -7.21
CA VAL A 67 6.22 6.16 -8.32
C VAL A 67 6.79 4.80 -7.94
N ILE A 68 7.36 4.67 -6.74
CA ILE A 68 7.89 3.38 -6.23
C ILE A 68 6.78 2.34 -6.18
N ALA A 69 5.58 2.72 -5.69
CA ALA A 69 4.41 1.85 -5.68
C ALA A 69 3.97 1.43 -7.09
N ALA A 70 4.04 2.33 -8.08
CA ALA A 70 3.75 1.99 -9.47
C ALA A 70 4.78 0.99 -10.04
N ILE A 71 6.08 1.23 -9.82
CA ILE A 71 7.16 0.31 -10.24
C ILE A 71 6.97 -1.06 -9.60
N LYS A 72 6.65 -1.12 -8.29
CA LYS A 72 6.32 -2.35 -7.58
C LYS A 72 5.25 -3.16 -8.31
N ILE A 73 4.15 -2.52 -8.70
CA ILE A 73 3.04 -3.17 -9.40
C ILE A 73 3.49 -3.68 -10.78
N LEU A 74 4.21 -2.88 -11.55
CA LEU A 74 4.73 -3.29 -12.85
C LEU A 74 5.64 -4.53 -12.74
N ILE A 75 6.54 -4.56 -11.76
CA ILE A 75 7.41 -5.70 -11.51
C ILE A 75 6.60 -6.94 -11.10
N SER A 76 5.60 -6.77 -10.22
CA SER A 76 4.72 -7.86 -9.82
C SER A 76 3.95 -8.44 -11.02
N LEU A 77 3.45 -7.57 -11.91
CA LEU A 77 2.77 -7.99 -13.14
C LEU A 77 3.69 -8.81 -14.07
N VAL A 78 4.95 -8.39 -14.21
CA VAL A 78 5.94 -9.11 -15.04
C VAL A 78 6.29 -10.47 -14.43
N LEU A 79 6.45 -10.55 -13.10
CA LEU A 79 6.90 -11.76 -12.42
C LEU A 79 5.79 -12.81 -12.24
N ARG A 80 4.55 -12.39 -12.02
CA ARG A 80 3.43 -13.27 -11.62
C ARG A 80 2.24 -13.22 -12.58
N GLY A 81 2.21 -12.24 -13.47
CA GLY A 81 1.00 -11.92 -14.21
C GLY A 81 -0.09 -11.36 -13.30
N THR A 82 -1.29 -11.22 -13.84
CA THR A 82 -2.46 -10.84 -13.06
C THR A 82 -3.36 -12.06 -12.81
N GLN A 83 -3.76 -12.26 -11.55
CA GLN A 83 -4.78 -13.24 -11.16
C GLN A 83 -6.17 -12.60 -11.02
N THR A 84 -6.26 -11.29 -11.16
CA THR A 84 -7.42 -10.48 -10.83
C THR A 84 -7.80 -9.51 -11.94
N ALA A 85 -7.36 -9.79 -13.18
CA ALA A 85 -7.55 -8.93 -14.35
C ALA A 85 -7.10 -7.46 -14.13
N GLY A 86 -6.04 -7.25 -13.33
CA GLY A 86 -5.49 -5.92 -13.03
C GLY A 86 -6.19 -5.18 -11.88
N ILE A 87 -7.33 -5.67 -11.40
CA ILE A 87 -8.14 -4.99 -10.37
C ILE A 87 -7.45 -5.00 -9.02
N GLY A 88 -6.89 -6.14 -8.63
CA GLY A 88 -6.15 -6.30 -7.38
C GLY A 88 -4.87 -5.49 -7.37
N GLU A 89 -4.19 -5.40 -8.49
CA GLU A 89 -2.98 -4.63 -8.70
C GLU A 89 -3.25 -3.13 -8.55
N LEU A 90 -4.30 -2.63 -9.20
CA LEU A 90 -4.73 -1.24 -9.06
C LEU A 90 -5.11 -0.92 -7.61
N SER A 91 -5.88 -1.81 -6.96
CA SER A 91 -6.22 -1.67 -5.55
C SER A 91 -4.98 -1.62 -4.66
N ASN A 92 -3.99 -2.48 -4.91
CA ASN A 92 -2.74 -2.50 -4.15
C ASN A 92 -1.96 -1.19 -4.33
N TRP A 93 -1.94 -0.61 -5.53
CA TRP A 93 -1.34 0.70 -5.77
C TRP A 93 -2.04 1.82 -5.00
N ILE A 94 -3.38 1.86 -5.05
CA ILE A 94 -4.19 2.83 -4.30
C ILE A 94 -3.93 2.70 -2.80
N GLN A 95 -3.89 1.49 -2.26
CA GLN A 95 -3.61 1.22 -0.85
C GLN A 95 -2.21 1.68 -0.44
N ALA A 96 -1.19 1.38 -1.24
CA ALA A 96 0.17 1.84 -0.99
C ALA A 96 0.27 3.37 -0.99
N CYS A 97 -0.39 4.05 -1.94
CA CYS A 97 -0.44 5.50 -2.01
C CYS A 97 -1.19 6.10 -0.80
N SER A 98 -2.31 5.50 -0.40
CA SER A 98 -3.12 5.97 0.74
C SER A 98 -2.38 5.85 2.08
N LEU A 99 -1.46 4.91 2.21
CA LEU A 99 -0.55 4.80 3.36
C LEU A 99 0.61 5.80 3.25
N ALA A 100 1.32 5.80 2.11
CA ALA A 100 2.61 6.47 1.97
C ALA A 100 2.49 7.99 1.80
N ILE A 101 1.46 8.48 1.08
CA ILE A 101 1.33 9.92 0.80
C ILE A 101 1.05 10.72 2.06
N PRO A 102 0.01 10.41 2.88
CA PRO A 102 -0.24 11.15 4.11
C PRO A 102 0.93 11.05 5.11
N ALA A 103 1.53 9.86 5.22
CA ALA A 103 2.68 9.65 6.08
C ALA A 103 3.85 10.55 5.71
N ALA A 104 4.19 10.62 4.42
CA ALA A 104 5.28 11.45 3.92
C ALA A 104 4.97 12.95 4.01
N LEU A 105 3.72 13.37 3.80
CA LEU A 105 3.30 14.77 3.94
C LEU A 105 3.50 15.26 5.36
N ILE A 106 3.02 14.52 6.37
CA ILE A 106 3.17 14.88 7.78
C ILE A 106 4.65 14.89 8.17
N TYR A 107 5.40 13.86 7.79
CA TYR A 107 6.83 13.78 8.08
C TYR A 107 7.64 14.92 7.46
N ARG A 108 7.23 15.43 6.31
CA ARG A 108 7.92 16.50 5.60
C ARG A 108 7.87 17.84 6.34
N HIS A 109 6.80 18.14 7.08
CA HIS A 109 6.67 19.37 7.86
C HIS A 109 7.67 19.42 9.02
N HIS A 110 7.83 18.33 9.76
CA HIS A 110 8.80 18.22 10.84
C HIS A 110 9.50 16.86 10.76
N LYS A 111 10.78 16.84 10.36
CA LYS A 111 11.57 15.61 10.21
C LYS A 111 12.01 15.04 11.56
N SER A 112 11.05 14.64 12.38
CA SER A 112 11.24 14.06 13.71
C SER A 112 10.70 12.64 13.78
N LYS A 113 11.12 11.88 14.81
CA LYS A 113 10.56 10.54 15.06
C LYS A 113 9.06 10.60 15.36
N ALA A 114 8.63 11.58 16.13
CA ALA A 114 7.22 11.76 16.47
C ALA A 114 6.38 12.02 15.22
N SER A 115 6.85 12.89 14.31
CA SER A 115 6.16 13.15 13.03
C SER A 115 6.14 11.94 12.11
N ALA A 116 7.17 11.08 12.14
CA ALA A 116 7.15 9.83 11.38
C ALA A 116 6.07 8.87 11.93
N ILE A 117 5.99 8.70 13.24
CA ILE A 117 4.98 7.85 13.90
C ILE A 117 3.57 8.41 13.65
N LEU A 118 3.36 9.71 13.86
CA LEU A 118 2.08 10.36 13.61
C LEU A 118 1.68 10.24 12.12
N GLY A 119 2.64 10.44 11.23
CA GLY A 119 2.44 10.30 9.79
C GLY A 119 2.03 8.88 9.41
N MET A 120 2.69 7.86 9.96
CA MET A 120 2.33 6.45 9.73
C MET A 120 0.94 6.14 10.30
N ALA A 121 0.61 6.61 11.50
CA ALA A 121 -0.72 6.42 12.08
C ALA A 121 -1.82 7.06 11.23
N ALA A 122 -1.61 8.29 10.75
CA ALA A 122 -2.52 8.96 9.83
C ALA A 122 -2.62 8.22 8.49
N GLY A 123 -1.49 7.74 7.95
CA GLY A 123 -1.46 6.93 6.73
C GLY A 123 -2.25 5.63 6.87
N VAL A 124 -2.13 4.94 8.00
CA VAL A 124 -2.92 3.73 8.31
C VAL A 124 -4.41 4.05 8.36
N ALA A 125 -4.80 5.13 9.03
CA ALA A 125 -6.20 5.56 9.10
C ALA A 125 -6.78 5.84 7.70
N VAL A 126 -6.04 6.59 6.87
CA VAL A 126 -6.43 6.87 5.47
C VAL A 126 -6.50 5.58 4.66
N MET A 127 -5.53 4.68 4.81
CA MET A 127 -5.51 3.38 4.12
C MET A 127 -6.74 2.54 4.47
N VAL A 128 -7.16 2.51 5.74
CA VAL A 128 -8.37 1.79 6.16
C VAL A 128 -9.61 2.41 5.53
N LEU A 129 -9.77 3.74 5.59
CA LEU A 129 -10.92 4.43 5.02
C LEU A 129 -11.00 4.26 3.50
N VAL A 130 -9.89 4.49 2.80
CA VAL A 130 -9.80 4.30 1.34
C VAL A 130 -10.02 2.84 0.99
N GLY A 131 -9.50 1.90 1.79
CA GLY A 131 -9.71 0.47 1.61
C GLY A 131 -11.18 0.07 1.74
N CYS A 132 -11.88 0.55 2.75
CA CYS A 132 -13.31 0.31 2.89
C CYS A 132 -14.10 0.87 1.69
N PHE A 133 -13.80 2.12 1.30
CA PHE A 133 -14.46 2.76 0.16
C PHE A 133 -14.20 2.01 -1.15
N THR A 134 -12.93 1.76 -1.48
CA THR A 134 -12.56 1.09 -2.74
C THR A 134 -13.08 -0.34 -2.82
N ASN A 135 -13.08 -1.08 -1.71
CA ASN A 135 -13.65 -2.43 -1.69
C ASN A 135 -15.16 -2.42 -1.90
N THR A 136 -15.90 -1.50 -1.25
CA THR A 136 -17.35 -1.41 -1.36
C THR A 136 -17.81 -1.06 -2.78
N TYR A 137 -17.19 -0.04 -3.38
CA TYR A 137 -17.72 0.57 -4.61
C TYR A 137 -16.97 0.16 -5.88
N ILE A 138 -15.72 -0.29 -5.76
CA ILE A 138 -14.87 -0.59 -6.92
C ILE A 138 -14.49 -2.06 -6.96
N LEU A 139 -13.80 -2.55 -5.92
CA LEU A 139 -13.12 -3.84 -5.96
C LEU A 139 -14.10 -5.01 -6.02
N LEU A 140 -14.98 -5.13 -5.01
CA LEU A 140 -15.94 -6.23 -4.92
C LEU A 140 -16.94 -6.24 -6.07
N PRO A 141 -17.55 -5.09 -6.49
CA PRO A 141 -18.41 -5.06 -7.68
C PRO A 141 -17.67 -5.44 -8.97
N THR A 142 -16.41 -5.02 -9.11
CA THR A 142 -15.62 -5.34 -10.30
C THR A 142 -15.19 -6.81 -10.30
N TYR A 143 -14.87 -7.39 -9.15
CA TYR A 143 -14.62 -8.83 -9.00
C TYR A 143 -15.86 -9.65 -9.36
N ALA A 144 -17.02 -9.27 -8.84
CA ALA A 144 -18.28 -9.94 -9.17
C ALA A 144 -18.49 -10.02 -10.70
N ARG A 145 -18.24 -8.91 -11.41
CA ARG A 145 -18.36 -8.85 -12.87
C ARG A 145 -17.25 -9.62 -13.59
N ALA A 146 -15.99 -9.43 -13.19
CA ALA A 146 -14.83 -10.03 -13.87
C ALA A 146 -14.80 -11.56 -13.75
N PHE A 147 -15.22 -12.09 -12.61
CA PHE A 147 -15.28 -13.53 -12.35
C PHE A 147 -16.67 -14.14 -12.59
N GLN A 148 -17.64 -13.34 -13.07
CA GLN A 148 -19.03 -13.75 -13.28
C GLN A 148 -19.65 -14.42 -12.03
N MET A 149 -19.28 -13.94 -10.86
CA MET A 149 -19.74 -14.45 -9.57
C MET A 149 -20.80 -13.49 -9.00
N PRO A 150 -21.94 -14.01 -8.48
CA PRO A 150 -22.90 -13.18 -7.80
C PRO A 150 -22.24 -12.58 -6.52
N MET A 151 -22.65 -11.37 -6.16
CA MET A 151 -22.14 -10.69 -4.97
C MET A 151 -22.31 -11.52 -3.68
N ASP A 152 -23.40 -12.28 -3.59
CA ASP A 152 -23.69 -13.17 -2.47
C ASP A 152 -22.65 -14.29 -2.32
N ALA A 153 -22.07 -14.77 -3.43
CA ALA A 153 -20.98 -15.75 -3.37
C ALA A 153 -19.70 -15.15 -2.79
N LEU A 154 -19.39 -13.88 -3.13
CA LEU A 154 -18.25 -13.17 -2.54
C LEU A 154 -18.46 -12.91 -1.05
N ILE A 155 -19.65 -12.50 -0.64
CA ILE A 155 -20.03 -12.34 0.77
C ILE A 155 -19.97 -13.69 1.47
N GLY A 156 -20.43 -14.77 0.82
CA GLY A 156 -20.39 -16.14 1.32
C GLY A 156 -18.98 -16.62 1.68
N MET A 157 -17.95 -16.20 0.93
CA MET A 157 -16.56 -16.48 1.31
C MET A 157 -16.18 -15.85 2.67
N GLY A 158 -16.73 -14.69 2.97
CA GLY A 158 -16.57 -14.05 4.28
C GLY A 158 -17.40 -14.73 5.37
N THR A 159 -18.64 -15.10 5.06
CA THR A 159 -19.55 -15.81 5.98
C THR A 159 -18.98 -17.16 6.42
N ALA A 160 -18.28 -17.86 5.51
CA ALA A 160 -17.60 -19.13 5.82
C ALA A 160 -16.50 -18.97 6.88
N LEU A 161 -15.89 -17.80 7.00
CA LEU A 161 -14.86 -17.49 8.00
C LEU A 161 -15.46 -16.87 9.27
N ASN A 162 -16.49 -16.07 9.13
CA ASN A 162 -17.18 -15.41 10.24
C ASN A 162 -18.69 -15.31 9.95
N PRO A 163 -19.55 -16.07 10.65
CA PRO A 163 -21.02 -16.04 10.43
C PRO A 163 -21.69 -14.69 10.60
N ARG A 164 -20.99 -13.71 11.22
CA ARG A 164 -21.51 -12.32 11.34
C ARG A 164 -21.41 -11.53 10.03
N ILE A 165 -20.66 -12.04 9.04
CA ILE A 165 -20.54 -11.43 7.72
C ILE A 165 -21.73 -11.89 6.86
N ASN A 166 -22.85 -11.20 6.97
CA ASN A 166 -24.10 -11.49 6.25
C ASN A 166 -24.49 -10.42 5.22
N SER A 167 -23.66 -9.41 5.03
CA SER A 167 -23.90 -8.31 4.12
C SER A 167 -22.57 -7.71 3.63
N LEU A 168 -22.63 -6.93 2.54
CA LEU A 168 -21.47 -6.21 2.03
C LEU A 168 -20.86 -5.27 3.08
N ALA A 169 -21.69 -4.56 3.83
CA ALA A 169 -21.24 -3.68 4.90
C ALA A 169 -20.53 -4.45 6.02
N ALA A 170 -21.09 -5.59 6.45
CA ALA A 170 -20.45 -6.46 7.43
C ALA A 170 -19.14 -7.04 6.92
N PHE A 171 -19.06 -7.43 5.62
CA PHE A 171 -17.83 -7.88 4.97
C PHE A 171 -16.75 -6.80 5.05
N VAL A 172 -17.08 -5.57 4.69
CA VAL A 172 -16.13 -4.45 4.69
C VAL A 172 -15.66 -4.13 6.11
N LEU A 173 -16.56 -4.09 7.08
CA LEU A 173 -16.21 -3.74 8.46
C LEU A 173 -15.48 -4.86 9.21
N LEU A 174 -15.80 -6.12 8.94
CA LEU A 174 -15.26 -7.26 9.70
C LEU A 174 -14.09 -8.00 9.00
N ALA A 175 -13.93 -7.83 7.69
CA ALA A 175 -12.80 -8.42 6.96
C ALA A 175 -11.86 -7.35 6.39
N VAL A 176 -12.37 -6.37 5.63
CA VAL A 176 -11.53 -5.39 4.93
C VAL A 176 -10.85 -4.41 5.88
N ALA A 177 -11.62 -3.81 6.80
CA ALA A 177 -11.08 -2.81 7.73
C ALA A 177 -10.02 -3.41 8.67
N PRO A 178 -10.23 -4.57 9.34
CA PRO A 178 -9.22 -5.19 10.18
C PRO A 178 -7.99 -5.64 9.38
N PHE A 179 -8.18 -6.12 8.15
CA PHE A 179 -7.07 -6.50 7.28
C PHE A 179 -6.18 -5.30 6.95
N ASN A 180 -6.76 -4.18 6.50
CA ASN A 180 -5.99 -2.98 6.17
C ASN A 180 -5.32 -2.37 7.41
N LEU A 181 -6.00 -2.38 8.57
CA LEU A 181 -5.45 -1.94 9.84
C LEU A 181 -4.23 -2.80 10.23
N LEU A 182 -4.35 -4.12 10.16
CA LEU A 182 -3.25 -5.04 10.46
C LEU A 182 -2.08 -4.83 9.49
N LYS A 183 -2.34 -4.85 8.17
CA LYS A 183 -1.31 -4.66 7.15
C LYS A 183 -0.59 -3.33 7.32
N GLY A 184 -1.33 -2.24 7.40
CA GLY A 184 -0.77 -0.90 7.55
C GLY A 184 0.04 -0.74 8.84
N SER A 185 -0.45 -1.30 9.97
CA SER A 185 0.26 -1.28 11.25
C SER A 185 1.56 -2.08 11.22
N LEU A 186 1.55 -3.29 10.64
CA LEU A 186 2.75 -4.12 10.51
C LEU A 186 3.79 -3.47 9.59
N VAL A 187 3.38 -2.94 8.43
CA VAL A 187 4.26 -2.20 7.52
C VAL A 187 4.86 -0.98 8.22
N SER A 188 4.04 -0.23 8.96
CA SER A 188 4.50 0.94 9.73
C SER A 188 5.49 0.58 10.83
N LEU A 189 5.23 -0.50 11.57
CA LEU A 189 6.12 -1.00 12.61
C LEU A 189 7.48 -1.39 12.03
N VAL A 190 7.50 -2.21 10.98
CA VAL A 190 8.74 -2.63 10.31
C VAL A 190 9.49 -1.43 9.75
N THR A 191 8.77 -0.48 9.12
CA THR A 191 9.36 0.76 8.62
C THR A 191 10.00 1.57 9.74
N ALA A 192 9.33 1.74 10.88
CA ALA A 192 9.86 2.48 12.03
C ALA A 192 11.17 1.87 12.57
N LEU A 193 11.27 0.54 12.58
CA LEU A 193 12.46 -0.18 13.03
C LEU A 193 13.64 -0.01 12.07
N ILE A 194 13.39 -0.07 10.77
CA ILE A 194 14.42 -0.08 9.73
C ILE A 194 14.80 1.33 9.28
N TYR A 195 13.85 2.27 9.27
CA TYR A 195 14.01 3.60 8.69
C TYR A 195 15.24 4.35 9.21
N LYS A 196 15.53 4.26 10.50
CA LYS A 196 16.68 4.96 11.09
C LYS A 196 18.01 4.52 10.47
N ARG A 197 18.18 3.24 10.17
CA ARG A 197 19.39 2.69 9.53
C ARG A 197 19.47 3.07 8.05
N VAL A 198 18.37 2.94 7.34
CA VAL A 198 18.29 3.22 5.90
C VAL A 198 18.40 4.72 5.62
N SER A 199 17.79 5.59 6.47
CA SER A 199 17.82 7.04 6.27
C SER A 199 19.23 7.64 6.36
N ILE A 200 20.13 7.05 7.16
CA ILE A 200 21.52 7.48 7.25
C ILE A 200 22.24 7.22 5.91
N VAL A 201 22.02 6.04 5.34
CA VAL A 201 22.64 5.66 4.05
C VAL A 201 22.12 6.55 2.92
N ILE A 202 20.82 6.84 2.90
CA ILE A 202 20.21 7.67 1.85
C ILE A 202 20.67 9.12 1.99
N LYS A 203 20.70 9.69 3.23
CA LYS A 203 21.14 11.08 3.46
C LYS A 203 22.58 11.32 3.05
N ASN A 204 23.47 10.36 3.27
CA ASN A 204 24.87 10.47 2.87
C ASN A 204 25.05 10.32 1.35
N ARG A 205 24.02 9.90 0.65
CA ARG A 205 24.03 9.66 -0.79
C ARG A 205 23.17 10.66 -1.59
N LEU A 206 22.24 11.40 -0.96
CA LEU A 206 21.42 12.49 -1.53
C LEU A 206 22.06 13.87 -1.30
#